data_743de5ce2528382bccdc78ac11ceb92d
#
_entry.id   743de5ce2528382bccdc78ac11ceb92d
#
_cell.length_a   1.000
_cell.length_b   1.000
_cell.length_c   1.000
_cell.angle_alpha   90.00
_cell.angle_beta   90.00
_cell.angle_gamma   90.00
#
_symmetry.space_group_name_H-M   'P 1'
#
loop_
_entity.id
_entity.type
_entity.pdbx_description
1 polymer ?
#
loop_
_entity_poly.entity_id
_entity_poly.type
_entity_poly.pdbx_seq_one_letter_code
_entity_poly.pdbx_strand_id
1 'polypeptide(L)'
;VNGPRHRTTLAHPTPELPVEDVVRAQRHYSEALGFQIGWLDPGGGIGAVSRDHVAIFFRQRSRPFEPVVHWIFAADIDATYDELRASGARIVEPLERKPWGLRQFTVEDLDGNRFYVHCD
;
A
#
# COMPACT_ATOMS: atom_id res chain seq x y z
N VAL A 1 14.07 -4.13 43.29
CA VAL A 1 14.15 -3.62 41.94
C VAL A 1 14.03 -4.75 40.93
N ASN A 2 13.73 -4.38 39.78
CA ASN A 2 13.45 -5.32 38.71
C ASN A 2 14.73 -5.73 38.01
N GLY A 3 14.87 -6.99 37.70
CA GLY A 3 15.86 -7.47 36.76
C GLY A 3 15.53 -7.00 35.34
N PRO A 4 16.30 -7.45 34.33
CA PRO A 4 16.01 -7.13 32.94
C PRO A 4 14.58 -7.53 32.58
N ARG A 5 13.88 -6.60 32.00
CA ARG A 5 12.53 -6.88 31.52
C ARG A 5 12.58 -7.77 30.31
N HIS A 6 11.68 -8.74 30.29
CA HIS A 6 11.41 -9.47 29.09
C HIS A 6 10.73 -8.51 28.10
N ARG A 7 11.35 -8.33 26.94
CA ARG A 7 10.78 -7.54 25.86
C ARG A 7 10.05 -8.46 24.90
N THR A 8 8.86 -8.06 24.53
CA THR A 8 8.12 -8.71 23.45
C THR A 8 8.53 -8.07 22.12
N THR A 9 8.33 -8.81 21.05
CA THR A 9 8.65 -8.33 19.71
C THR A 9 7.44 -7.65 19.09
N LEU A 10 7.66 -6.46 18.56
CA LEU A 10 6.70 -5.79 17.69
C LEU A 10 7.10 -6.02 16.24
N ALA A 11 6.13 -5.97 15.34
CA ALA A 11 6.36 -6.05 13.91
C ALA A 11 6.08 -4.70 13.25
N HIS A 12 5.99 -4.70 11.94
CA HIS A 12 5.79 -3.48 11.19
C HIS A 12 4.42 -2.86 11.48
N PRO A 13 4.33 -1.51 11.56
CA PRO A 13 3.04 -0.87 11.60
C PRO A 13 2.29 -1.15 10.30
N THR A 14 0.96 -1.24 10.39
CA THR A 14 0.13 -1.45 9.22
C THR A 14 -0.58 -0.15 8.87
N PRO A 15 -0.37 0.41 7.68
CA PRO A 15 -1.07 1.60 7.27
C PRO A 15 -2.56 1.32 7.09
N GLU A 16 -3.39 2.29 7.48
CA GLU A 16 -4.82 2.25 7.24
C GLU A 16 -5.15 3.32 6.20
N LEU A 17 -5.77 2.91 5.11
CA LEU A 17 -6.10 3.81 4.02
C LEU A 17 -7.61 4.05 3.97
N PRO A 18 -8.04 5.32 3.82
CA PRO A 18 -9.46 5.61 3.62
C PRO A 18 -9.87 5.21 2.20
N VAL A 19 -10.99 4.53 2.10
CA VAL A 19 -11.57 4.13 0.81
C VAL A 19 -13.07 4.29 0.87
N GLU A 20 -13.68 4.50 -0.28
CA GLU A 20 -15.13 4.63 -0.36
C GLU A 20 -15.84 3.28 -0.20
N ASP A 21 -15.22 2.22 -0.75
CA ASP A 21 -15.78 0.86 -0.75
C ASP A 21 -14.64 -0.14 -0.54
N VAL A 22 -14.65 -0.86 0.59
CA VAL A 22 -13.57 -1.77 0.97
C VAL A 22 -13.47 -2.95 0.00
N VAL A 23 -14.58 -3.55 -0.40
CA VAL A 23 -14.56 -4.70 -1.31
C VAL A 23 -14.00 -4.30 -2.67
N ARG A 24 -14.40 -3.15 -3.16
CA ARG A 24 -13.88 -2.59 -4.41
C ARG A 24 -12.38 -2.31 -4.32
N ALA A 25 -11.93 -1.76 -3.20
CA ALA A 25 -10.52 -1.49 -2.97
C ALA A 25 -9.70 -2.79 -2.94
N GLN A 26 -10.16 -3.81 -2.23
CA GLN A 26 -9.50 -5.12 -2.20
C GLN A 26 -9.35 -5.69 -3.59
N ARG A 27 -10.40 -5.62 -4.39
CA ARG A 27 -10.38 -6.12 -5.78
C ARG A 27 -9.38 -5.35 -6.63
N HIS A 28 -9.38 -4.03 -6.54
CA HIS A 28 -8.45 -3.20 -7.30
C HIS A 28 -7.00 -3.51 -6.95
N TYR A 29 -6.69 -3.60 -5.66
CA TYR A 29 -5.34 -3.94 -5.23
C TYR A 29 -4.90 -5.32 -5.69
N SER A 30 -5.84 -6.27 -5.73
CA SER A 30 -5.55 -7.61 -6.25
C SER A 30 -5.26 -7.59 -7.76
N GLU A 31 -6.12 -6.95 -8.53
CA GLU A 31 -6.04 -6.97 -10.00
C GLU A 31 -4.93 -6.06 -10.54
N ALA A 32 -4.79 -4.87 -9.99
CA ALA A 32 -3.87 -3.86 -10.52
C ALA A 32 -2.51 -3.83 -9.82
N LEU A 33 -2.45 -4.18 -8.55
CA LEU A 33 -1.23 -4.04 -7.75
C LEU A 33 -0.65 -5.37 -7.27
N GLY A 34 -1.28 -6.50 -7.61
CA GLY A 34 -0.76 -7.82 -7.29
C GLY A 34 -0.86 -8.20 -5.82
N PHE A 35 -1.72 -7.55 -5.05
CA PHE A 35 -1.94 -7.88 -3.66
C PHE A 35 -2.89 -9.06 -3.51
N GLN A 36 -2.73 -9.79 -2.43
CA GLN A 36 -3.62 -10.86 -2.04
C GLN A 36 -4.73 -10.29 -1.16
N ILE A 37 -5.99 -10.65 -1.44
CA ILE A 37 -7.12 -10.23 -0.62
C ILE A 37 -7.05 -11.00 0.70
N GLY A 38 -7.08 -10.25 1.80
CA GLY A 38 -7.08 -10.81 3.14
C GLY A 38 -8.47 -10.87 3.74
N TRP A 39 -8.56 -10.59 5.03
CA TRP A 39 -9.83 -10.63 5.75
C TRP A 39 -10.70 -9.42 5.41
N LEU A 40 -12.00 -9.61 5.63
CA LEU A 40 -13.02 -8.57 5.51
C LEU A 40 -13.92 -8.67 6.72
N ASP A 41 -14.12 -7.57 7.43
CA ASP A 41 -15.09 -7.50 8.51
C ASP A 41 -16.51 -7.75 7.96
N PRO A 42 -17.34 -8.56 8.65
CA PRO A 42 -18.69 -8.85 8.16
C PRO A 42 -19.54 -7.61 7.87
N GLY A 43 -19.31 -6.51 8.60
CA GLY A 43 -19.98 -5.25 8.33
C GLY A 43 -19.47 -4.50 7.12
N GLY A 44 -18.36 -4.96 6.50
CA GLY A 44 -17.80 -4.35 5.29
C GLY A 44 -17.05 -3.05 5.50
N GLY A 45 -16.89 -2.61 6.74
CA GLY A 45 -16.29 -1.31 7.04
C GLY A 45 -14.76 -1.30 7.13
N ILE A 46 -14.14 -2.46 7.23
CA ILE A 46 -12.69 -2.59 7.27
C ILE A 46 -12.27 -3.92 6.65
N GLY A 47 -11.15 -3.92 5.95
CA GLY A 47 -10.61 -5.13 5.32
C GLY A 47 -9.13 -4.99 5.07
N ALA A 48 -8.50 -6.08 4.62
CA ALA A 48 -7.06 -6.14 4.45
C ALA A 48 -6.65 -6.70 3.10
N VAL A 49 -5.48 -6.26 2.65
CA VAL A 49 -4.73 -6.88 1.56
C VAL A 49 -3.28 -7.01 1.99
N SER A 50 -2.55 -7.92 1.35
CA SER A 50 -1.14 -8.08 1.61
C SER A 50 -0.39 -8.51 0.36
N ARG A 51 0.88 -8.13 0.29
CA ARG A 51 1.81 -8.57 -0.74
C ARG A 51 3.20 -8.61 -0.13
N ASP A 52 3.86 -9.77 -0.17
CA ASP A 52 5.17 -9.96 0.44
C ASP A 52 5.14 -9.49 1.91
N HIS A 53 5.97 -8.50 2.26
CA HIS A 53 6.03 -7.97 3.63
C HIS A 53 5.13 -6.75 3.86
N VAL A 54 4.28 -6.42 2.91
CA VAL A 54 3.39 -5.25 2.98
C VAL A 54 1.98 -5.70 3.30
N ALA A 55 1.44 -5.21 4.41
CA ALA A 55 0.03 -5.37 4.74
C ALA A 55 -0.62 -3.99 4.78
N ILE A 56 -1.84 -3.90 4.27
CA ILE A 56 -2.61 -2.65 4.22
C ILE A 56 -4.01 -2.94 4.71
N PHE A 57 -4.53 -2.08 5.59
CA PHE A 57 -5.92 -2.11 6.00
C PHE A 57 -6.68 -1.00 5.30
N PHE A 58 -7.89 -1.28 4.86
CA PHE A 58 -8.80 -0.28 4.31
C PHE A 58 -9.90 0.01 5.30
N ARG A 59 -10.19 1.29 5.48
CA ARG A 59 -11.35 1.70 6.27
C ARG A 59 -12.31 2.48 5.38
N GLN A 60 -13.57 2.04 5.40
CA GLN A 60 -14.61 2.71 4.61
C GLN A 60 -14.89 4.09 5.17
N ARG A 61 -14.92 5.06 4.28
CA ARG A 61 -15.21 6.46 4.58
C ARG A 61 -16.17 7.03 3.57
N SER A 62 -17.04 7.92 4.03
CA SER A 62 -17.85 8.72 3.11
C SER A 62 -17.05 9.91 2.61
N ARG A 63 -17.21 10.24 1.35
CA ARG A 63 -16.57 11.44 0.80
C ARG A 63 -17.22 12.70 1.35
N PRO A 64 -16.48 13.82 1.51
CA PRO A 64 -15.04 13.93 1.19
C PRO A 64 -14.15 13.37 2.29
N PHE A 65 -12.99 12.87 1.90
CA PHE A 65 -11.91 12.50 2.83
C PHE A 65 -10.56 12.80 2.18
N GLU A 66 -9.52 12.94 3.01
CA GLU A 66 -8.17 13.18 2.52
C GLU A 66 -7.49 11.88 2.20
N PRO A 67 -7.07 11.68 0.92
CA PRO A 67 -6.21 10.54 0.59
C PRO A 67 -4.88 10.63 1.30
N VAL A 68 -4.22 9.50 1.45
CA VAL A 68 -2.93 9.41 2.15
C VAL A 68 -1.83 8.96 1.20
N VAL A 69 -0.59 9.20 1.62
CA VAL A 69 0.61 8.82 0.87
C VAL A 69 1.50 7.96 1.76
N HIS A 70 2.00 6.88 1.20
CA HIS A 70 2.96 6.01 1.87
C HIS A 70 4.10 5.67 0.93
N TRP A 71 5.24 5.28 1.50
CA TRP A 71 6.41 4.84 0.77
C TRP A 71 6.49 3.33 0.82
N ILE A 72 6.80 2.70 -0.32
CA ILE A 72 7.02 1.26 -0.39
C ILE A 72 8.37 1.01 -1.05
N PHE A 73 9.22 0.24 -0.40
CA PHE A 73 10.49 -0.19 -0.98
C PHE A 73 10.25 -1.38 -1.93
N ALA A 74 10.88 -1.33 -3.09
CA ALA A 74 10.86 -2.43 -4.06
C ALA A 74 12.29 -2.87 -4.33
N ALA A 75 12.59 -4.15 -4.05
CA ALA A 75 13.93 -4.68 -4.24
C ALA A 75 14.37 -4.64 -5.72
N ASP A 76 13.45 -4.89 -6.64
CA ASP A 76 13.68 -4.78 -8.08
C ASP A 76 12.67 -3.81 -8.66
N ILE A 77 13.00 -2.51 -8.63
CA ILE A 77 12.05 -1.48 -9.01
C ILE A 77 11.71 -1.49 -10.50
N ASP A 78 12.67 -1.87 -11.36
CA ASP A 78 12.40 -1.94 -12.80
C ASP A 78 11.36 -3.02 -13.10
N ALA A 79 11.53 -4.21 -12.53
CA ALA A 79 10.57 -5.30 -12.69
C ALA A 79 9.22 -4.95 -12.08
N THR A 80 9.20 -4.31 -10.91
CA THR A 80 7.97 -3.89 -10.26
C THR A 80 7.22 -2.86 -11.11
N TYR A 81 7.93 -1.89 -11.65
CA TYR A 81 7.35 -0.87 -12.52
C TYR A 81 6.70 -1.50 -13.76
N ASP A 82 7.42 -2.41 -14.42
CA ASP A 82 6.90 -3.09 -15.60
C ASP A 82 5.68 -3.96 -15.26
N GLU A 83 5.73 -4.67 -14.15
CA GLU A 83 4.61 -5.50 -13.68
C GLU A 83 3.36 -4.67 -13.43
N LEU A 84 3.47 -3.58 -12.69
CA LEU A 84 2.33 -2.74 -12.35
C LEU A 84 1.75 -2.03 -13.57
N ARG A 85 2.59 -1.61 -14.49
CA ARG A 85 2.13 -1.04 -15.77
C ARG A 85 1.32 -2.08 -16.55
N ALA A 86 1.83 -3.30 -16.63
CA ALA A 86 1.16 -4.38 -17.36
C ALA A 86 -0.17 -4.79 -16.74
N SER A 87 -0.31 -4.69 -15.42
CA SER A 87 -1.54 -5.05 -14.71
C SER A 87 -2.57 -3.91 -14.65
N GLY A 88 -2.28 -2.76 -15.25
CA GLY A 88 -3.23 -1.66 -15.34
C GLY A 88 -3.24 -0.71 -14.16
N ALA A 89 -2.19 -0.71 -13.33
CA ALA A 89 -2.04 0.25 -12.24
C ALA A 89 -1.95 1.68 -12.80
N ARG A 90 -2.50 2.62 -12.06
CA ARG A 90 -2.45 4.04 -12.44
C ARG A 90 -1.13 4.65 -12.00
N ILE A 91 -0.19 4.76 -12.92
CA ILE A 91 1.09 5.41 -12.69
C ILE A 91 0.90 6.91 -12.92
N VAL A 92 1.04 7.71 -11.87
CA VAL A 92 0.88 9.17 -11.97
C VAL A 92 2.20 9.90 -12.12
N GLU A 93 3.31 9.25 -11.76
CA GLU A 93 4.65 9.74 -12.05
C GLU A 93 5.51 8.56 -12.50
N PRO A 94 6.23 8.69 -13.63
CA PRO A 94 7.03 7.59 -14.17
C PRO A 94 8.26 7.30 -13.31
N LEU A 95 8.84 6.11 -13.52
CA LEU A 95 10.08 5.73 -12.88
C LEU A 95 11.22 6.64 -13.34
N GLU A 96 11.85 7.30 -12.37
CA GLU A 96 13.00 8.16 -12.61
C GLU A 96 13.84 8.30 -11.35
N ARG A 97 15.09 8.76 -11.53
CA ARG A 97 15.94 9.11 -10.40
C ARG A 97 15.57 10.52 -9.92
N LYS A 98 15.33 10.64 -8.64
CA LYS A 98 14.95 11.91 -8.03
C LYS A 98 16.18 12.68 -7.53
N PRO A 99 16.06 14.03 -7.37
CA PRO A 99 17.18 14.83 -6.85
C PRO A 99 17.70 14.37 -5.49
N TRP A 100 16.86 13.72 -4.69
CA TRP A 100 17.26 13.16 -3.38
C TRP A 100 17.92 11.79 -3.46
N GLY A 101 18.16 11.27 -4.67
CA GLY A 101 18.99 10.09 -4.90
C GLY A 101 18.24 8.79 -5.10
N LEU A 102 16.98 8.71 -4.72
CA LEU A 102 16.19 7.50 -4.92
C LEU A 102 15.67 7.40 -6.36
N ARG A 103 15.56 6.16 -6.83
CA ARG A 103 14.76 5.87 -8.02
C ARG A 103 13.35 5.58 -7.54
N GLN A 104 12.36 6.21 -8.13
CA GLN A 104 10.98 6.04 -7.68
C GLN A 104 9.95 6.31 -8.77
N PHE A 105 8.78 5.72 -8.61
CA PHE A 105 7.58 6.06 -9.37
C PHE A 105 6.41 6.18 -8.40
N THR A 106 5.33 6.81 -8.85
CA THR A 106 4.15 7.00 -8.02
C THR A 106 2.96 6.29 -8.62
N VAL A 107 2.30 5.49 -7.82
CA VAL A 107 1.05 4.80 -8.20
C VAL A 107 -0.09 5.33 -7.33
N GLU A 108 -1.28 5.45 -7.93
CA GLU A 108 -2.47 5.95 -7.26
C GLU A 108 -3.58 4.90 -7.32
N ASP A 109 -4.30 4.75 -6.22
CA ASP A 109 -5.43 3.83 -6.19
C ASP A 109 -6.74 4.50 -6.63
N LEU A 110 -7.86 3.79 -6.51
CA LEU A 110 -9.16 4.29 -6.94
C LEU A 110 -9.66 5.48 -6.10
N ASP A 111 -9.14 5.63 -4.90
CA ASP A 111 -9.59 6.64 -3.93
C ASP A 111 -8.63 7.80 -3.79
N GLY A 112 -7.58 7.83 -4.61
CA GLY A 112 -6.58 8.88 -4.58
C GLY A 112 -5.44 8.64 -3.62
N ASN A 113 -5.42 7.53 -2.90
CA ASN A 113 -4.27 7.17 -2.07
C ASN A 113 -3.09 6.85 -2.97
N ARG A 114 -1.89 7.25 -2.58
CA ARG A 114 -0.69 7.11 -3.39
C ARG A 114 0.40 6.35 -2.67
N PHE A 115 1.21 5.68 -3.45
CA PHE A 115 2.43 5.06 -2.98
C PHE A 115 3.61 5.57 -3.80
N TYR A 116 4.63 6.04 -3.10
CA TYR A 116 5.95 6.26 -3.70
C TYR A 116 6.69 4.94 -3.60
N VAL A 117 6.81 4.25 -4.73
CA VAL A 117 7.56 2.99 -4.80
C VAL A 117 8.99 3.37 -5.14
N HIS A 118 9.93 2.92 -4.31
CA HIS A 118 11.31 3.41 -4.40
C HIS A 118 12.34 2.31 -4.17
N CYS A 119 13.55 2.57 -4.64
CA CYS A 119 14.77 1.88 -4.24
C CYS A 119 15.93 2.86 -4.28
N ASP A 120 17.04 2.43 -3.72
CA ASP A 120 18.28 3.23 -3.70
C ASP A 120 18.93 3.34 -5.09
#